data_c3cb7bac9c69367185854d029996bb3e
#
_entry.id   c3cb7bac9c69367185854d029996bb3e
#
_cell.length_a   1.000
_cell.length_b   1.000
_cell.length_c   1.000
_cell.angle_alpha   90.00
_cell.angle_beta   90.00
_cell.angle_gamma   90.00
#
_symmetry.space_group_name_H-M   'P 1'
#
loop_
_entity.id
_entity.type
_entity.pdbx_description
1 polymer ?
#
loop_
_entity_poly.entity_id
_entity_poly.type
_entity_poly.pdbx_seq_one_letter_code
_entity_poly.pdbx_strand_id
1 'polypeptide(L)'
;MVGTNHLRERGNTSGKGWKVLRIMKNGNNIKFAALIATAAASSMALAGGNPFTGFSADVSTYNDGTSDWYVVDMYANFTSDDFAVLNVFNSDIGTNDGLGFNQNDLADAQGGSWKPSFSFDIAGVYDPMRDSYVTIGYGVGAAAALNQTALDPSFGTGLGANIPVGAGWFNLTPDNPQYASGGQLHIGHFAMNADRSGLETMSFAADIGFNLGPGTEVFFGDGSLEIAVPAPGALALLGLGGLAVRRRRA
;
A
#
# COMPACT_ATOMS: atom_id res chain seq x y z
N MET A 1 13.84 25.98 44.58
CA MET A 1 12.68 26.85 44.28
C MET A 1 12.02 26.29 43.04
N VAL A 2 10.82 25.77 43.26
CA VAL A 2 10.01 25.04 42.29
C VAL A 2 8.99 26.03 41.74
N GLY A 3 8.91 26.14 40.43
CA GLY A 3 7.89 26.93 39.74
C GLY A 3 7.01 26.04 38.86
N THR A 4 5.87 25.65 39.39
CA THR A 4 4.78 24.99 38.64
C THR A 4 3.97 26.02 37.87
N ASN A 5 3.83 25.83 36.57
CA ASN A 5 2.84 26.51 35.75
C ASN A 5 1.79 25.55 35.23
N HIS A 6 0.61 25.63 35.87
CA HIS A 6 -0.65 25.15 35.33
C HIS A 6 -1.03 25.94 34.07
N LEU A 7 -1.40 25.28 33.02
CA LEU A 7 -2.22 25.85 31.95
C LEU A 7 -3.44 24.97 31.66
N ARG A 8 -4.52 25.62 31.86
CA ARG A 8 -5.94 25.41 31.81
C ARG A 8 -6.40 24.84 30.45
N GLU A 9 -7.17 23.79 30.51
CA GLU A 9 -8.07 23.36 29.44
C GLU A 9 -9.15 24.38 29.13
N ARG A 10 -9.43 24.61 27.87
CA ARG A 10 -10.72 25.01 27.28
C ARG A 10 -10.79 24.43 25.90
N GLY A 11 -11.70 23.55 25.62
CA GLY A 11 -13.08 23.86 25.26
C GLY A 11 -13.27 23.64 23.78
N ASN A 12 -13.71 22.49 23.46
CA ASN A 12 -14.64 22.01 22.42
C ASN A 12 -15.15 23.08 21.43
N THR A 13 -14.87 22.87 20.10
CA THR A 13 -15.82 23.18 19.04
C THR A 13 -15.67 22.20 17.89
N SER A 14 -16.75 21.52 17.58
CA SER A 14 -17.06 20.77 16.38
C SER A 14 -16.77 21.59 15.11
N GLY A 15 -15.86 21.15 14.28
CA GLY A 15 -15.56 21.78 12.99
C GLY A 15 -15.07 20.74 11.99
N LYS A 16 -15.79 20.58 10.91
CA LYS A 16 -15.50 19.73 9.76
C LYS A 16 -14.04 19.87 9.36
N GLY A 17 -13.23 18.84 9.63
CA GLY A 17 -11.80 18.88 9.41
C GLY A 17 -11.43 18.73 7.94
N TRP A 18 -10.97 19.81 7.36
CA TRP A 18 -10.12 19.75 6.18
C TRP A 18 -8.76 19.21 6.60
N LYS A 19 -8.39 18.03 6.14
CA LYS A 19 -7.03 17.51 6.38
C LYS A 19 -6.04 18.35 5.59
N VAL A 20 -5.22 19.10 6.31
CA VAL A 20 -4.15 19.91 5.78
C VAL A 20 -3.06 18.99 5.22
N LEU A 21 -2.72 19.19 3.96
CA LEU A 21 -1.58 18.57 3.28
C LEU A 21 -0.29 18.88 4.06
N ARG A 22 0.29 17.88 4.71
CA ARG A 22 1.57 18.03 5.42
C ARG A 22 2.70 17.66 4.45
N ILE A 23 3.39 18.66 3.95
CA ILE A 23 4.61 18.48 3.15
C ILE A 23 5.73 18.11 4.11
N MET A 24 6.14 16.85 4.11
CA MET A 24 7.36 16.44 4.81
C MET A 24 8.52 16.49 3.80
N LYS A 25 9.40 17.47 4.00
CA LYS A 25 10.66 17.59 3.26
C LYS A 25 11.74 16.83 4.03
N ASN A 26 12.09 15.65 3.57
CA ASN A 26 13.24 14.93 4.09
C ASN A 26 14.12 14.56 2.89
N GLY A 27 15.28 15.22 2.78
CA GLY A 27 16.28 14.99 1.76
C GLY A 27 15.71 14.88 0.33
N ASN A 28 16.25 15.09 -0.73
CA ASN A 28 15.85 15.21 -2.13
C ASN A 28 14.59 14.45 -2.64
N ASN A 29 13.80 13.84 -1.78
CA ASN A 29 12.56 13.11 -2.13
C ASN A 29 11.34 13.95 -1.73
N ILE A 30 10.62 14.49 -2.70
CA ILE A 30 9.33 15.14 -2.50
C ILE A 30 8.25 14.07 -2.57
N LYS A 31 7.76 13.63 -1.41
CA LYS A 31 6.59 12.73 -1.37
C LYS A 31 5.32 13.57 -1.52
N PHE A 32 4.65 13.46 -2.65
CA PHE A 32 3.29 13.93 -2.82
C PHE A 32 2.35 12.75 -2.54
N ALA A 33 1.67 12.80 -1.41
CA ALA A 33 0.53 11.91 -1.18
C ALA A 33 -0.66 12.49 -1.95
N ALA A 34 -1.00 11.92 -3.08
CA ALA A 34 -2.24 12.21 -3.78
C ALA A 34 -3.23 11.09 -3.47
N LEU A 35 -4.35 11.48 -2.94
CA LEU A 35 -5.33 10.63 -2.31
C LEU A 35 -6.48 10.30 -3.26
N ILE A 36 -6.93 9.07 -3.15
CA ILE A 36 -8.29 8.52 -3.15
C ILE A 36 -8.81 7.98 -4.47
N ALA A 37 -8.75 6.67 -4.57
CA ALA A 37 -9.79 5.92 -5.23
C ALA A 37 -10.72 5.35 -4.15
N THR A 38 -11.93 5.88 -4.02
CA THR A 38 -12.96 5.27 -3.18
C THR A 38 -13.67 4.23 -4.02
N ALA A 39 -13.28 2.96 -3.90
CA ALA A 39 -14.02 1.88 -4.51
C ALA A 39 -15.24 1.55 -3.65
N ALA A 40 -16.37 1.38 -4.29
CA ALA A 40 -17.55 0.80 -3.67
C ALA A 40 -17.29 -0.71 -3.51
N ALA A 41 -16.99 -1.15 -2.28
CA ALA A 41 -16.93 -2.56 -1.95
C ALA A 41 -18.35 -3.13 -1.94
N SER A 42 -18.62 -4.12 -2.79
CA SER A 42 -19.82 -4.95 -2.66
C SER A 42 -19.55 -6.01 -1.60
N SER A 43 -19.89 -5.70 -0.34
CA SER A 43 -19.79 -6.66 0.76
C SER A 43 -21.08 -7.49 0.84
N MET A 44 -20.95 -8.81 0.88
CA MET A 44 -22.03 -9.69 1.35
C MET A 44 -22.21 -9.48 2.85
N ALA A 45 -23.38 -8.99 3.28
CA ALA A 45 -23.70 -8.72 4.67
C ALA A 45 -23.94 -10.02 5.41
N LEU A 46 -23.05 -10.39 6.34
CA LEU A 46 -23.42 -11.26 7.47
C LEU A 46 -24.31 -10.48 8.45
N ALA A 47 -25.19 -11.18 9.17
CA ALA A 47 -26.19 -10.62 10.10
C ALA A 47 -25.61 -9.92 11.35
N GLY A 48 -24.38 -9.44 11.28
CA GLY A 48 -23.67 -8.64 12.30
C GLY A 48 -22.79 -7.56 11.68
N GLY A 49 -22.84 -7.37 10.34
CA GLY A 49 -21.93 -6.54 9.57
C GLY A 49 -20.55 -7.21 9.40
N ASN A 50 -20.09 -7.37 8.16
CA ASN A 50 -18.73 -7.86 7.92
C ASN A 50 -17.73 -6.81 8.46
N PRO A 51 -16.83 -7.15 9.39
CA PRO A 51 -15.85 -6.19 9.89
C PRO A 51 -14.81 -5.76 8.85
N PHE A 52 -14.62 -6.53 7.80
CA PHE A 52 -13.84 -6.12 6.64
C PHE A 52 -14.65 -5.12 5.81
N THR A 53 -14.06 -3.95 5.55
CA THR A 53 -14.73 -2.82 4.88
C THR A 53 -14.23 -2.59 3.46
N GLY A 54 -13.35 -3.45 2.95
CA GLY A 54 -12.81 -3.40 1.59
C GLY A 54 -11.30 -3.12 1.56
N PHE A 55 -10.80 -2.90 0.36
CA PHE A 55 -9.41 -2.53 0.12
C PHE A 55 -9.27 -1.03 -0.10
N SER A 56 -8.09 -0.51 0.17
CA SER A 56 -7.68 0.86 -0.19
C SER A 56 -6.24 0.88 -0.67
N ALA A 57 -5.85 1.97 -1.35
CA ALA A 57 -4.51 2.15 -1.84
C ALA A 57 -4.00 3.56 -1.56
N ASP A 58 -2.73 3.66 -1.19
CA ASP A 58 -1.97 4.91 -1.19
C ASP A 58 -1.08 4.93 -2.43
N VAL A 59 -1.30 5.92 -3.31
CA VAL A 59 -0.48 6.11 -4.51
C VAL A 59 0.51 7.23 -4.28
N SER A 60 1.77 6.96 -4.51
CA SER A 60 2.84 7.95 -4.38
C SER A 60 3.76 7.92 -5.61
N THR A 61 4.58 8.96 -5.76
CA THR A 61 5.66 8.99 -6.74
C THR A 61 7.00 8.95 -6.03
N TYR A 62 7.93 8.22 -6.61
CA TYR A 62 9.29 8.07 -6.14
C TYR A 62 10.25 8.33 -7.30
N ASN A 63 11.31 9.13 -7.07
CA ASN A 63 12.38 9.33 -8.03
C ASN A 63 13.66 8.70 -7.50
N ASP A 64 14.22 7.75 -8.25
CA ASP A 64 15.45 7.04 -7.87
C ASP A 64 16.74 7.76 -8.27
N GLY A 65 16.63 8.99 -8.82
CA GLY A 65 17.72 9.79 -9.35
C GLY A 65 17.91 9.62 -10.86
N THR A 66 17.26 8.66 -11.50
CA THR A 66 17.31 8.40 -12.93
C THR A 66 15.93 8.34 -13.58
N SER A 67 14.94 7.83 -12.88
CA SER A 67 13.58 7.60 -13.35
C SER A 67 12.56 7.90 -12.26
N ASP A 68 11.35 8.28 -12.71
CA ASP A 68 10.20 8.40 -11.84
C ASP A 68 9.43 7.07 -11.78
N TRP A 69 8.90 6.76 -10.60
CA TRP A 69 8.17 5.53 -10.30
C TRP A 69 6.83 5.88 -9.67
N TYR A 70 5.79 5.14 -10.02
CA TYR A 70 4.57 5.06 -9.24
C TYR A 70 4.70 3.93 -8.25
N VAL A 71 4.35 4.21 -7.01
CA VAL A 71 4.35 3.26 -5.92
C VAL A 71 2.94 3.21 -5.34
N VAL A 72 2.38 2.02 -5.28
CA VAL A 72 1.05 1.76 -4.75
C VAL A 72 1.17 0.84 -3.55
N ASP A 73 0.86 1.36 -2.37
CA ASP A 73 0.74 0.57 -1.14
C ASP A 73 -0.72 0.17 -0.93
N MET A 74 -0.98 -1.14 -0.87
CA MET A 74 -2.31 -1.72 -0.73
C MET A 74 -2.62 -2.07 0.71
N TYR A 75 -3.84 -1.80 1.13
CA TYR A 75 -4.32 -2.05 2.48
C TYR A 75 -5.65 -2.81 2.50
N ALA A 76 -5.78 -3.74 3.44
CA ALA A 76 -7.05 -4.29 3.87
C ALA A 76 -7.61 -3.43 5.01
N ASN A 77 -8.90 -3.05 4.93
CA ASN A 77 -9.53 -2.14 5.87
C ASN A 77 -10.53 -2.89 6.76
N PHE A 78 -10.55 -2.54 8.04
CA PHE A 78 -11.40 -3.15 9.06
C PHE A 78 -12.09 -2.09 9.92
N THR A 79 -13.16 -2.49 10.60
CA THR A 79 -13.90 -1.63 11.54
C THR A 79 -13.15 -1.37 12.84
N SER A 80 -12.15 -2.19 13.20
CA SER A 80 -11.28 -2.02 14.38
C SER A 80 -9.89 -2.60 14.16
N ASP A 81 -8.98 -2.33 15.10
CA ASP A 81 -7.61 -2.86 15.12
C ASP A 81 -7.50 -4.29 15.66
N ASP A 82 -8.62 -4.91 16.06
CA ASP A 82 -8.61 -6.25 16.66
C ASP A 82 -8.46 -7.39 15.65
N PHE A 83 -8.57 -7.09 14.35
CA PHE A 83 -8.54 -8.10 13.31
C PHE A 83 -7.13 -8.35 12.79
N ALA A 84 -6.76 -9.63 12.79
CA ALA A 84 -5.53 -10.14 12.20
C ALA A 84 -5.80 -10.77 10.83
N VAL A 85 -5.02 -10.40 9.83
CA VAL A 85 -5.09 -11.02 8.50
C VAL A 85 -4.30 -12.32 8.50
N LEU A 86 -4.93 -13.38 8.01
CA LEU A 86 -4.35 -14.71 7.86
C LEU A 86 -3.80 -14.92 6.46
N ASN A 87 -4.60 -14.56 5.46
CA ASN A 87 -4.26 -14.73 4.05
C ASN A 87 -5.02 -13.75 3.16
N VAL A 88 -4.46 -13.52 1.98
CA VAL A 88 -5.11 -12.95 0.80
C VAL A 88 -5.04 -14.02 -0.29
N PHE A 89 -6.11 -14.26 -1.01
CA PHE A 89 -6.19 -15.35 -1.98
C PHE A 89 -7.16 -15.01 -3.13
N ASN A 90 -7.21 -15.88 -4.15
CA ASN A 90 -8.00 -15.62 -5.37
C ASN A 90 -7.71 -14.25 -6.00
N SER A 91 -6.45 -13.82 -5.94
CA SER A 91 -6.10 -12.49 -6.43
C SER A 91 -6.18 -12.38 -7.95
N ASP A 92 -6.64 -11.21 -8.42
CA ASP A 92 -6.55 -10.76 -9.80
C ASP A 92 -6.01 -9.33 -9.78
N ILE A 93 -4.70 -9.21 -10.04
CA ILE A 93 -3.95 -7.98 -9.86
C ILE A 93 -3.15 -7.71 -11.13
N GLY A 94 -3.34 -6.54 -11.71
CA GLY A 94 -2.67 -6.19 -12.95
C GLY A 94 -2.66 -4.72 -13.27
N THR A 95 -1.98 -4.38 -14.33
CA THR A 95 -1.94 -3.03 -14.91
C THR A 95 -2.65 -3.03 -16.26
N ASN A 96 -3.32 -1.93 -16.61
CA ASN A 96 -4.08 -1.83 -17.87
C ASN A 96 -3.21 -1.95 -19.13
N ASP A 97 -1.90 -1.70 -19.03
CA ASP A 97 -0.94 -1.91 -20.12
C ASP A 97 -0.41 -3.37 -20.21
N GLY A 98 -0.73 -4.22 -19.23
CA GLY A 98 -0.35 -5.63 -19.18
C GLY A 98 1.13 -5.91 -18.93
N LEU A 99 1.95 -4.89 -18.65
CA LEU A 99 3.40 -5.04 -18.44
C LEU A 99 3.76 -5.46 -17.00
N GLY A 100 2.77 -5.48 -16.08
CA GLY A 100 2.96 -5.90 -14.69
C GLY A 100 3.78 -4.91 -13.87
N PHE A 101 4.49 -5.42 -12.88
CA PHE A 101 5.14 -4.65 -11.83
C PHE A 101 6.66 -4.81 -11.87
N ASN A 102 7.37 -3.83 -11.35
CA ASN A 102 8.83 -3.90 -11.28
C ASN A 102 9.25 -4.80 -10.13
N GLN A 103 10.24 -5.64 -10.40
CA GLN A 103 10.94 -6.45 -9.41
C GLN A 103 12.36 -5.92 -9.30
N ASN A 104 12.79 -5.58 -8.11
CA ASN A 104 14.12 -5.02 -7.86
C ASN A 104 14.71 -5.56 -6.56
N ASP A 105 14.90 -6.87 -6.49
CA ASP A 105 15.54 -7.53 -5.36
C ASP A 105 16.90 -8.15 -5.75
N LEU A 106 17.65 -8.67 -4.78
CA LEU A 106 18.93 -9.33 -5.07
C LEU A 106 18.78 -10.63 -5.89
N ALA A 107 17.57 -11.12 -6.05
CA ALA A 107 17.24 -12.25 -6.89
C ALA A 107 16.86 -11.84 -8.33
N ASP A 108 16.99 -10.57 -8.71
CA ASP A 108 16.63 -10.04 -10.05
C ASP A 108 17.29 -10.81 -11.19
N ALA A 109 18.51 -11.29 -11.00
CA ALA A 109 19.17 -12.17 -11.98
C ALA A 109 18.38 -13.45 -12.25
N GLN A 110 17.41 -13.79 -11.41
CA GLN A 110 16.49 -14.93 -11.52
C GLN A 110 15.04 -14.50 -11.79
N GLY A 111 14.80 -13.20 -12.02
CA GLY A 111 13.47 -12.67 -12.34
C GLY A 111 12.70 -12.08 -11.16
N GLY A 112 13.39 -11.75 -10.08
CA GLY A 112 12.79 -11.12 -8.91
C GLY A 112 12.05 -12.08 -7.96
N SER A 113 11.44 -11.56 -6.93
CA SER A 113 10.68 -12.30 -5.92
C SER A 113 9.48 -11.48 -5.43
N TRP A 114 8.33 -12.10 -5.30
CA TRP A 114 7.14 -11.47 -4.72
C TRP A 114 7.17 -11.35 -3.18
N LYS A 115 8.33 -11.51 -2.57
CA LYS A 115 8.56 -11.32 -1.13
C LYS A 115 9.48 -10.13 -0.91
N PRO A 116 9.26 -9.34 0.17
CA PRO A 116 10.20 -8.26 0.51
C PRO A 116 11.60 -8.84 0.75
N SER A 117 12.62 -8.34 0.04
CA SER A 117 13.98 -8.88 0.12
C SER A 117 14.77 -8.27 1.27
N PHE A 118 14.86 -6.94 1.35
CA PHE A 118 15.66 -6.22 2.34
C PHE A 118 14.95 -4.95 2.82
N SER A 119 15.40 -4.47 3.99
CA SER A 119 14.93 -3.23 4.59
C SER A 119 15.76 -2.00 4.24
N PHE A 120 16.81 -2.14 3.43
CA PHE A 120 17.75 -1.08 3.12
C PHE A 120 18.10 -1.06 1.64
N ASP A 121 18.36 0.15 1.13
CA ASP A 121 18.86 0.39 -0.22
C ASP A 121 20.33 -0.09 -0.33
N ILE A 122 20.65 -0.77 -1.43
CA ILE A 122 22.02 -1.09 -1.84
C ILE A 122 22.27 -0.34 -3.14
N ALA A 123 23.01 0.76 -3.04
CA ALA A 123 23.24 1.69 -4.15
C ALA A 123 23.63 0.98 -5.45
N GLY A 124 22.82 1.16 -6.49
CA GLY A 124 23.01 0.56 -7.80
C GLY A 124 22.66 -0.95 -7.90
N VAL A 125 22.15 -1.56 -6.84
CA VAL A 125 21.83 -3.00 -6.79
C VAL A 125 20.38 -3.24 -6.38
N TYR A 126 19.95 -2.68 -5.27
CA TYR A 126 18.62 -2.90 -4.71
C TYR A 126 18.03 -1.61 -4.14
N ASP A 127 16.78 -1.36 -4.44
CA ASP A 127 16.01 -0.23 -3.90
C ASP A 127 14.60 -0.73 -3.52
N PRO A 128 14.29 -0.79 -2.22
CA PRO A 128 13.01 -1.31 -1.74
C PRO A 128 11.79 -0.51 -2.23
N MET A 129 11.99 0.73 -2.65
CA MET A 129 10.91 1.56 -3.21
C MET A 129 10.54 1.17 -4.63
N ARG A 130 11.42 0.45 -5.33
CA ARG A 130 11.19 -0.05 -6.69
C ARG A 130 10.90 -1.54 -6.72
N ASP A 131 10.99 -2.21 -5.59
CA ASP A 131 10.69 -3.63 -5.49
C ASP A 131 9.20 -3.84 -5.23
N SER A 132 8.56 -4.70 -6.03
CA SER A 132 7.15 -5.04 -5.82
C SER A 132 7.03 -6.34 -5.07
N TYR A 133 6.23 -6.34 -4.02
CA TYR A 133 6.03 -7.51 -3.18
C TYR A 133 4.63 -7.56 -2.57
N VAL A 134 4.22 -8.75 -2.16
CA VAL A 134 3.04 -8.97 -1.34
C VAL A 134 3.43 -9.24 0.10
N THR A 135 2.60 -8.85 1.03
CA THR A 135 2.93 -8.94 2.46
C THR A 135 1.68 -9.11 3.33
N ILE A 136 1.87 -9.49 4.57
CA ILE A 136 0.86 -9.43 5.62
C ILE A 136 1.42 -8.54 6.74
N GLY A 137 1.04 -7.26 6.74
CA GLY A 137 1.32 -6.30 7.81
C GLY A 137 2.66 -5.57 7.76
N TYR A 138 3.58 -5.92 6.86
CA TYR A 138 4.88 -5.26 6.75
C TYR A 138 4.89 -4.25 5.61
N GLY A 139 5.43 -3.07 5.87
CA GLY A 139 5.62 -2.02 4.88
C GLY A 139 7.00 -2.03 4.24
N VAL A 140 7.25 -1.06 3.37
CA VAL A 140 8.56 -0.80 2.76
C VAL A 140 9.63 -0.63 3.84
N GLY A 141 10.76 -1.28 3.67
CA GLY A 141 11.87 -1.22 4.60
C GLY A 141 11.73 -2.11 5.83
N ALA A 142 10.68 -2.92 5.94
CA ALA A 142 10.61 -3.96 6.96
C ALA A 142 11.68 -5.04 6.68
N ALA A 143 12.36 -5.48 7.74
CA ALA A 143 13.37 -6.52 7.59
C ALA A 143 12.74 -7.82 7.07
N ALA A 144 13.25 -8.36 5.98
CA ALA A 144 12.76 -9.61 5.38
C ALA A 144 12.69 -10.77 6.39
N ALA A 145 13.63 -10.81 7.33
CA ALA A 145 13.66 -11.81 8.41
C ALA A 145 12.44 -11.71 9.36
N LEU A 146 11.78 -10.56 9.44
CA LEU A 146 10.58 -10.36 10.26
C LEU A 146 9.30 -10.56 9.45
N ASN A 147 9.39 -10.59 8.12
CA ASN A 147 8.26 -10.85 7.26
C ASN A 147 7.99 -12.36 7.20
N GLN A 148 6.90 -12.77 7.82
CA GLN A 148 6.46 -14.16 7.86
C GLN A 148 5.50 -14.49 6.71
N THR A 149 5.41 -13.63 5.69
CA THR A 149 4.55 -13.87 4.53
C THR A 149 5.12 -14.98 3.67
N ALA A 150 4.28 -15.96 3.32
CA ALA A 150 4.58 -17.01 2.35
C ALA A 150 3.64 -16.89 1.15
N LEU A 151 4.16 -17.29 0.00
CA LEU A 151 3.40 -17.37 -1.25
C LEU A 151 2.76 -18.74 -1.37
N ASP A 152 1.56 -18.82 -1.90
CA ASP A 152 0.93 -20.10 -2.21
C ASP A 152 1.52 -20.74 -3.48
N PRO A 153 1.22 -22.03 -3.76
CA PRO A 153 1.76 -22.71 -4.94
C PRO A 153 1.37 -22.10 -6.28
N SER A 154 0.32 -21.27 -6.35
CA SER A 154 -0.14 -20.62 -7.57
C SER A 154 0.87 -19.59 -8.09
N PHE A 155 1.72 -19.04 -7.22
CA PHE A 155 2.87 -18.22 -7.63
C PHE A 155 3.94 -19.00 -8.41
N GLY A 156 3.89 -20.34 -8.39
CA GLY A 156 4.89 -21.17 -9.08
C GLY A 156 6.29 -20.93 -8.54
N THR A 157 7.18 -20.39 -9.38
CA THR A 157 8.56 -20.03 -8.96
C THR A 157 8.60 -18.77 -8.09
N GLY A 158 7.51 -17.99 -8.05
CA GLY A 158 7.48 -16.67 -7.39
C GLY A 158 8.24 -15.59 -8.15
N LEU A 159 8.59 -15.84 -9.42
CA LEU A 159 9.39 -14.94 -10.24
C LEU A 159 8.52 -14.27 -11.30
N GLY A 160 8.96 -13.10 -11.76
CA GLY A 160 8.34 -12.37 -12.86
C GLY A 160 7.54 -11.13 -12.44
N ALA A 161 7.17 -10.35 -13.43
CA ALA A 161 6.53 -9.03 -13.25
C ALA A 161 5.02 -9.09 -12.97
N ASN A 162 4.38 -10.25 -13.10
CA ASN A 162 2.94 -10.39 -12.94
C ASN A 162 2.61 -11.38 -11.82
N ILE A 163 1.60 -11.05 -11.03
CA ILE A 163 0.98 -11.98 -10.09
C ILE A 163 0.06 -12.90 -10.90
N PRO A 164 0.21 -14.24 -10.78
CA PRO A 164 -0.72 -15.16 -11.45
C PRO A 164 -2.15 -14.99 -10.92
N VAL A 165 -3.12 -15.00 -11.82
CA VAL A 165 -4.55 -14.95 -11.44
C VAL A 165 -4.89 -16.14 -10.54
N GLY A 166 -5.58 -15.89 -9.44
CA GLY A 166 -5.91 -16.88 -8.43
C GLY A 166 -4.81 -17.13 -7.39
N ALA A 167 -3.65 -16.48 -7.50
CA ALA A 167 -2.58 -16.59 -6.53
C ALA A 167 -2.97 -16.01 -5.17
N GLY A 168 -2.24 -16.42 -4.13
CA GLY A 168 -2.46 -15.95 -2.78
C GLY A 168 -1.18 -15.93 -1.94
N TRP A 169 -1.25 -15.23 -0.82
CA TRP A 169 -0.18 -15.17 0.18
C TRP A 169 -0.77 -15.20 1.58
N PHE A 170 0.01 -15.66 2.51
CA PHE A 170 -0.47 -15.91 3.86
C PHE A 170 0.59 -15.68 4.93
N ASN A 171 0.15 -15.43 6.15
CA ASN A 171 1.02 -15.38 7.31
C ASN A 171 1.49 -16.81 7.66
N LEU A 172 2.80 -17.05 7.50
CA LEU A 172 3.41 -18.35 7.79
C LEU A 172 3.45 -18.69 9.29
N THR A 173 3.38 -17.66 10.14
CA THR A 173 3.48 -17.81 11.60
C THR A 173 2.20 -17.33 12.27
N PRO A 174 1.14 -18.16 12.30
CA PRO A 174 -0.15 -17.77 12.86
C PRO A 174 -0.11 -17.43 14.36
N ASP A 175 0.91 -17.89 15.09
CA ASP A 175 1.16 -17.52 16.49
C ASP A 175 1.75 -16.09 16.64
N ASN A 176 2.19 -15.48 15.55
CA ASN A 176 2.58 -14.08 15.47
C ASN A 176 1.63 -13.33 14.51
N PRO A 177 0.39 -13.11 14.91
CA PRO A 177 -0.61 -12.50 14.05
C PRO A 177 -0.24 -11.04 13.76
N GLN A 178 -0.54 -10.61 12.53
CA GLN A 178 -0.42 -9.21 12.14
C GLN A 178 -1.80 -8.57 12.21
N TYR A 179 -1.97 -7.68 13.17
CA TYR A 179 -3.20 -6.95 13.40
C TYR A 179 -3.27 -5.66 12.59
N ALA A 180 -4.49 -5.24 12.28
CA ALA A 180 -4.74 -3.92 11.75
C ALA A 180 -4.19 -2.82 12.70
N SER A 181 -3.84 -1.69 12.14
CA SER A 181 -3.44 -0.50 12.88
C SER A 181 -4.11 0.72 12.27
N GLY A 182 -4.91 1.45 13.05
CA GLY A 182 -5.78 2.50 12.53
C GLY A 182 -6.85 1.96 11.58
N GLY A 183 -7.31 0.72 11.80
CA GLY A 183 -8.27 0.03 10.94
C GLY A 183 -7.71 -0.49 9.63
N GLN A 184 -6.39 -0.47 9.42
CA GLN A 184 -5.76 -0.86 8.16
C GLN A 184 -4.62 -1.85 8.39
N LEU A 185 -4.42 -2.77 7.43
CA LEU A 185 -3.25 -3.65 7.40
C LEU A 185 -2.67 -3.65 6.00
N HIS A 186 -1.37 -3.42 5.89
CA HIS A 186 -0.62 -3.42 4.62
C HIS A 186 -0.54 -4.83 4.04
N ILE A 187 -0.92 -5.00 2.78
CA ILE A 187 -1.01 -6.30 2.10
C ILE A 187 -0.20 -6.40 0.81
N GLY A 188 0.33 -5.31 0.30
CA GLY A 188 1.18 -5.32 -0.89
C GLY A 188 1.76 -3.95 -1.24
N HIS A 189 2.89 -3.98 -1.91
CA HIS A 189 3.62 -2.83 -2.41
C HIS A 189 3.94 -3.06 -3.89
N PHE A 190 3.52 -2.15 -4.76
CA PHE A 190 3.60 -2.31 -6.20
C PHE A 190 4.28 -1.11 -6.83
N ALA A 191 5.42 -1.32 -7.45
CA ALA A 191 6.20 -0.31 -8.14
C ALA A 191 6.08 -0.45 -9.65
N MET A 192 5.86 0.68 -10.34
CA MET A 192 5.70 0.75 -11.78
C MET A 192 6.50 1.95 -12.31
N ASN A 193 7.28 1.76 -13.38
CA ASN A 193 7.97 2.88 -14.00
C ASN A 193 6.95 3.90 -14.56
N ALA A 194 7.10 5.17 -14.20
CA ALA A 194 6.17 6.23 -14.58
C ALA A 194 6.27 6.64 -16.06
N ASP A 195 7.37 6.30 -16.74
CA ASP A 195 7.57 6.60 -18.17
C ASP A 195 6.90 5.57 -19.09
N ARG A 196 6.22 4.55 -18.53
CA ARG A 196 5.53 3.51 -19.32
C ARG A 196 4.35 4.12 -20.08
N SER A 197 4.38 3.92 -21.40
CA SER A 197 3.30 4.36 -22.28
C SER A 197 2.02 3.55 -22.04
N GLY A 198 0.89 4.24 -21.84
CA GLY A 198 -0.41 3.62 -21.67
C GLY A 198 -0.73 3.13 -20.26
N LEU A 199 0.18 3.30 -19.30
CA LEU A 199 -0.12 3.03 -17.90
C LEU A 199 -1.05 4.13 -17.35
N GLU A 200 -2.30 3.77 -17.06
CA GLU A 200 -3.32 4.69 -16.55
C GLU A 200 -3.97 4.15 -15.27
N THR A 201 -4.09 2.82 -15.16
CA THR A 201 -4.73 2.18 -14.03
C THR A 201 -4.04 0.89 -13.61
N MET A 202 -4.16 0.57 -12.32
CA MET A 202 -3.91 -0.73 -11.72
C MET A 202 -5.22 -1.28 -11.20
N SER A 203 -5.51 -2.54 -11.48
CA SER A 203 -6.62 -3.28 -10.89
C SER A 203 -6.14 -4.15 -9.74
N PHE A 204 -6.96 -4.24 -8.70
CA PHE A 204 -6.76 -5.15 -7.58
C PHE A 204 -8.09 -5.78 -7.21
N ALA A 205 -8.17 -7.10 -7.23
CA ALA A 205 -9.29 -7.86 -6.70
C ALA A 205 -8.74 -9.05 -5.91
N ALA A 206 -9.32 -9.36 -4.76
CA ALA A 206 -8.91 -10.50 -3.96
C ALA A 206 -9.97 -10.87 -2.92
N ASP A 207 -9.85 -12.09 -2.41
CA ASP A 207 -10.51 -12.55 -1.18
C ASP A 207 -9.51 -12.41 -0.02
N ILE A 208 -10.03 -12.27 1.20
CA ILE A 208 -9.23 -12.15 2.41
C ILE A 208 -9.80 -13.02 3.53
N GLY A 209 -8.93 -13.75 4.22
CA GLY A 209 -9.24 -14.46 5.45
C GLY A 209 -8.62 -13.75 6.65
N PHE A 210 -9.42 -13.57 7.72
CA PHE A 210 -8.99 -12.85 8.92
C PHE A 210 -9.71 -13.38 10.16
N ASN A 211 -9.20 -13.06 11.36
CA ASN A 211 -9.78 -13.44 12.62
C ASN A 211 -9.46 -12.45 13.75
N LEU A 212 -9.88 -12.73 14.97
CA LEU A 212 -9.57 -11.95 16.19
C LEU A 212 -8.30 -12.43 16.91
N GLY A 213 -7.47 -13.24 16.25
CA GLY A 213 -6.25 -13.80 16.80
C GLY A 213 -6.28 -15.32 16.93
N PRO A 214 -5.18 -15.93 17.40
CA PRO A 214 -5.03 -17.38 17.43
C PRO A 214 -6.17 -18.12 18.11
N GLY A 215 -6.69 -19.17 17.46
CA GLY A 215 -7.75 -20.03 17.99
C GLY A 215 -9.16 -19.45 17.92
N THR A 216 -9.35 -18.28 17.30
CA THR A 216 -10.67 -17.69 17.05
C THR A 216 -11.23 -18.12 15.69
N GLU A 217 -12.54 -17.92 15.51
CA GLU A 217 -13.23 -18.17 14.24
C GLU A 217 -12.60 -17.35 13.09
N VAL A 218 -12.54 -17.97 11.91
CA VAL A 218 -12.04 -17.30 10.70
C VAL A 218 -13.22 -16.71 9.94
N PHE A 219 -13.09 -15.45 9.59
CA PHE A 219 -14.00 -14.69 8.74
C PHE A 219 -13.39 -14.51 7.35
N PHE A 220 -14.26 -14.26 6.38
CA PHE A 220 -13.85 -14.01 5.00
C PHE A 220 -14.50 -12.72 4.48
N GLY A 221 -13.78 -12.04 3.60
CA GLY A 221 -14.25 -10.89 2.85
C GLY A 221 -13.71 -10.93 1.43
N ASP A 222 -14.33 -10.18 0.56
CA ASP A 222 -13.90 -10.00 -0.82
C ASP A 222 -13.99 -8.53 -1.22
N GLY A 223 -13.26 -8.12 -2.22
CA GLY A 223 -13.33 -6.77 -2.72
C GLY A 223 -12.50 -6.55 -3.98
N SER A 224 -12.79 -5.45 -4.64
CA SER A 224 -12.02 -5.00 -5.80
C SER A 224 -11.81 -3.49 -5.77
N LEU A 225 -10.72 -3.04 -6.37
CA LEU A 225 -10.34 -1.65 -6.46
C LEU A 225 -9.68 -1.37 -7.81
N GLU A 226 -10.14 -0.32 -8.50
CA GLU A 226 -9.43 0.25 -9.63
C GLU A 226 -8.70 1.52 -9.16
N ILE A 227 -7.40 1.57 -9.38
CA ILE A 227 -6.49 2.57 -8.87
C ILE A 227 -5.99 3.39 -10.05
N ALA A 228 -6.37 4.66 -10.11
CA ALA A 228 -5.84 5.56 -11.12
C ALA A 228 -4.34 5.86 -10.83
N VAL A 229 -3.52 5.64 -11.84
CA VAL A 229 -2.10 6.02 -11.82
C VAL A 229 -1.97 7.33 -12.59
N PRO A 230 -1.50 8.43 -11.95
CA PRO A 230 -1.49 9.73 -12.58
C PRO A 230 -0.60 9.73 -13.84
N ALA A 231 -1.09 10.27 -14.95
CA ALA A 231 -0.23 10.45 -16.14
C ALA A 231 0.97 11.36 -15.82
N PRO A 232 2.18 11.09 -16.35
CA PRO A 232 3.39 11.87 -16.05
C PRO A 232 3.21 13.38 -16.23
N GLY A 233 2.42 13.81 -17.23
CA GLY A 233 2.09 15.21 -17.48
C GLY A 233 1.12 15.86 -16.49
N ALA A 234 0.32 15.08 -15.76
CA ALA A 234 -0.67 15.63 -14.82
C ALA A 234 0.00 16.25 -13.59
N LEU A 235 1.12 15.69 -13.14
CA LEU A 235 1.92 16.24 -12.04
C LEU A 235 2.62 17.55 -12.42
N ALA A 236 3.09 17.67 -13.67
CA ALA A 236 3.67 18.92 -14.19
C ALA A 236 2.63 20.05 -14.28
N LEU A 237 1.40 19.74 -14.68
CA LEU A 237 0.30 20.70 -14.74
C LEU A 237 -0.16 21.17 -13.35
N LEU A 238 -0.20 20.28 -12.37
CA LEU A 238 -0.52 20.64 -10.97
C LEU A 238 0.55 21.56 -10.38
N GLY A 239 1.83 21.28 -10.66
CA GLY A 239 2.96 22.15 -10.27
C GLY A 239 2.88 23.55 -10.88
N LEU A 240 2.56 23.66 -12.16
CA LEU A 240 2.42 24.94 -12.88
C LEU A 240 1.17 25.71 -12.43
N GLY A 241 0.05 25.02 -12.18
CA GLY A 241 -1.18 25.62 -11.65
C GLY A 241 -0.98 26.26 -10.28
N GLY A 242 -0.21 25.62 -9.40
CA GLY A 242 0.16 26.17 -8.08
C GLY A 242 1.00 27.45 -8.17
N LEU A 243 1.89 27.54 -9.12
CA LEU A 243 2.72 28.75 -9.37
C LEU A 243 1.90 29.92 -9.95
N ALA A 244 0.92 29.63 -10.82
CA ALA A 244 0.05 30.64 -11.42
C ALA A 244 -0.88 31.29 -10.38
N VAL A 245 -1.38 30.54 -9.40
CA VAL A 245 -2.21 31.06 -8.32
C VAL A 245 -1.42 31.98 -7.38
N ARG A 246 -0.15 31.68 -7.15
CA ARG A 246 0.72 32.52 -6.30
C ARG A 246 1.01 33.88 -6.90
N ARG A 247 1.10 34.00 -8.23
CA ARG A 247 1.33 35.26 -8.94
C ARG A 247 0.16 36.26 -8.94
N ARG A 248 -1.07 35.79 -8.68
CA ARG A 248 -2.28 36.65 -8.62
C ARG A 248 -2.52 37.32 -7.27
N ARG A 249 -1.71 37.00 -6.25
CA ARG A 249 -1.85 37.56 -4.89
C ARG A 249 -0.71 38.53 -4.48
N ALA A 250 0.14 38.94 -5.42
CA ALA A 250 1.19 39.92 -5.18
C ALA A 250 0.84 41.29 -5.85
#